data_567ef1b4dbaf8d6ae05efd4f45d0a907
#
_entry.id   567ef1b4dbaf8d6ae05efd4f45d0a907
#
_cell.length_a   1.000
_cell.length_b   1.000
_cell.length_c   1.000
_cell.angle_alpha   90.00
_cell.angle_beta   90.00
_cell.angle_gamma   90.00
#
_symmetry.space_group_name_H-M   'P 1'
#
loop_
_entity.id
_entity.type
_entity.pdbx_description
1 polymer ?
#
loop_
_entity_poly.entity_id
_entity_poly.type
_entity_poly.pdbx_seq_one_letter_code
_entity_poly.pdbx_strand_id
1 'polypeptide(L)'
;LYEANKENLRSIAIYNQYGSLLEAEPVVAQKEDPNVTKQDWFIQAMNQMENIHFSTPHVQNLFDDGTQQYYWVISSSRVVELTDGTNTQLGVLLVDMDYSGISRMMERINTTDSGQYFYLCDSNGQIIYHPHQVQLDNGMKKESSKKAARAKESVYEERINGEHREIVVDTIGYTGWKLVCVMPYSIFSNKMLDVKHFVLILILLM
;
A
#
# COMPACT_ATOMS: atom_id res chain seq x y z
N LEU A 1 -22.83 -4.98 3.74
CA LEU A 1 -21.54 -4.27 3.77
C LEU A 1 -20.92 -4.21 2.37
N TYR A 2 -20.80 -5.36 1.70
CA TYR A 2 -20.20 -5.46 0.36
C TYR A 2 -20.94 -4.56 -0.66
N GLU A 3 -22.24 -4.69 -0.81
CA GLU A 3 -23.04 -3.90 -1.77
C GLU A 3 -22.89 -2.37 -1.62
N ALA A 4 -22.72 -1.89 -0.39
CA ALA A 4 -22.53 -0.46 -0.12
C ALA A 4 -21.11 0.03 -0.47
N ASN A 5 -20.17 -0.87 -0.70
CA ASN A 5 -18.72 -0.55 -0.89
C ASN A 5 -18.12 -1.26 -2.11
N LYS A 6 -18.91 -1.83 -2.97
CA LYS A 6 -18.46 -2.65 -4.11
C LYS A 6 -17.54 -1.95 -5.11
N GLU A 7 -17.48 -0.62 -5.08
CA GLU A 7 -16.51 0.14 -5.89
C GLU A 7 -15.08 0.05 -5.36
N ASN A 8 -14.94 -0.25 -4.05
CA ASN A 8 -13.65 -0.32 -3.37
C ASN A 8 -13.32 -1.72 -2.85
N LEU A 9 -14.27 -2.64 -2.87
CA LEU A 9 -14.11 -4.01 -2.40
C LEU A 9 -14.28 -5.00 -3.54
N ARG A 10 -13.42 -6.02 -3.56
CA ARG A 10 -13.53 -7.15 -4.49
C ARG A 10 -14.25 -8.32 -3.86
N SER A 11 -13.92 -8.63 -2.61
CA SER A 11 -14.58 -9.69 -1.87
C SER A 11 -14.53 -9.46 -0.37
N ILE A 12 -15.49 -10.07 0.32
CA ILE A 12 -15.46 -10.29 1.77
C ILE A 12 -15.71 -11.78 1.97
N ALA A 13 -14.87 -12.45 2.73
CA ALA A 13 -15.02 -13.87 2.99
C ALA A 13 -14.74 -14.22 4.44
N ILE A 14 -15.44 -15.25 4.94
CA ILE A 14 -15.23 -15.80 6.26
C ILE A 14 -14.80 -17.26 6.11
N TYR A 15 -13.68 -17.60 6.73
CA TYR A 15 -13.14 -18.95 6.79
C TYR A 15 -13.19 -19.45 8.24
N ASN A 16 -13.39 -20.75 8.43
CA ASN A 16 -13.18 -21.34 9.73
C ASN A 16 -11.68 -21.51 10.04
N GLN A 17 -11.35 -21.89 11.26
CA GLN A 17 -9.94 -22.11 11.69
C GLN A 17 -9.19 -23.18 10.89
N TYR A 18 -9.87 -24.01 10.12
CA TYR A 18 -9.30 -25.07 9.27
C TYR A 18 -9.15 -24.61 7.81
N GLY A 19 -9.51 -23.36 7.49
CA GLY A 19 -9.42 -22.80 6.13
C GLY A 19 -10.58 -23.14 5.22
N SER A 20 -11.69 -23.73 5.74
CA SER A 20 -12.89 -23.94 4.94
C SER A 20 -13.67 -22.65 4.82
N LEU A 21 -14.08 -22.31 3.60
CA LEU A 21 -14.95 -21.15 3.32
C LEU A 21 -16.33 -21.39 3.94
N LEU A 22 -16.81 -20.45 4.73
CA LEU A 22 -18.15 -20.46 5.32
C LEU A 22 -19.10 -19.56 4.52
N GLU A 23 -18.66 -18.38 4.17
CA GLU A 23 -19.43 -17.38 3.45
C GLU A 23 -18.53 -16.45 2.65
N ALA A 24 -18.98 -15.99 1.49
CA ALA A 24 -18.32 -14.99 0.69
C ALA A 24 -19.31 -14.07 -0.02
N GLU A 25 -18.93 -12.80 -0.14
CA GLU A 25 -19.60 -11.77 -0.93
C GLU A 25 -18.59 -11.11 -1.90
N PRO A 26 -18.90 -11.03 -3.20
CA PRO A 26 -20.05 -11.63 -3.88
C PRO A 26 -20.01 -13.16 -3.82
N VAL A 27 -21.16 -13.79 -3.99
CA VAL A 27 -21.25 -15.25 -4.07
C VAL A 27 -20.59 -15.71 -5.39
N VAL A 28 -19.35 -16.17 -5.29
CA VAL A 28 -18.55 -16.66 -6.41
C VAL A 28 -17.91 -18.00 -6.09
N ALA A 29 -17.55 -18.76 -7.10
CA ALA A 29 -16.89 -20.04 -6.88
C ALA A 29 -15.49 -19.83 -6.30
N GLN A 30 -15.17 -20.55 -5.22
CA GLN A 30 -13.80 -20.65 -4.75
C GLN A 30 -13.01 -21.52 -5.73
N LYS A 31 -11.77 -21.13 -6.03
CA LYS A 31 -10.86 -21.94 -6.85
C LYS A 31 -10.57 -23.28 -6.20
N GLU A 32 -10.27 -24.27 -7.03
CA GLU A 32 -9.83 -25.58 -6.55
C GLU A 32 -8.50 -25.45 -5.78
N ASP A 33 -8.43 -26.08 -4.61
CA ASP A 33 -7.26 -26.15 -3.72
C ASP A 33 -6.57 -24.77 -3.46
N PRO A 34 -7.26 -23.79 -2.87
CA PRO A 34 -6.72 -22.45 -2.64
C PRO A 34 -5.63 -22.41 -1.55
N ASN A 35 -5.35 -23.55 -0.90
CA ASN A 35 -4.36 -23.67 0.19
C ASN A 35 -4.50 -22.56 1.26
N VAL A 36 -5.72 -22.25 1.67
CA VAL A 36 -6.07 -21.09 2.54
C VAL A 36 -5.20 -21.04 3.80
N THR A 37 -5.01 -22.16 4.48
CA THR A 37 -4.21 -22.21 5.72
C THR A 37 -2.72 -21.95 5.53
N LYS A 38 -2.23 -21.94 4.29
CA LYS A 38 -0.84 -21.60 3.92
C LYS A 38 -0.69 -20.18 3.40
N GLN A 39 -1.78 -19.44 3.23
CA GLN A 39 -1.76 -18.06 2.81
C GLN A 39 -1.24 -17.16 3.94
N ASP A 40 -0.39 -16.20 3.61
CA ASP A 40 0.23 -15.30 4.60
C ASP A 40 -0.81 -14.55 5.43
N TRP A 41 -1.88 -14.08 4.81
CA TRP A 41 -2.95 -13.36 5.50
C TRP A 41 -3.65 -14.23 6.55
N PHE A 42 -3.84 -15.55 6.27
CA PHE A 42 -4.46 -16.48 7.22
C PHE A 42 -3.52 -16.80 8.38
N ILE A 43 -2.25 -17.06 8.07
CA ILE A 43 -1.20 -17.36 9.06
C ILE A 43 -1.01 -16.15 10.00
N GLN A 44 -0.93 -14.94 9.46
CA GLN A 44 -0.77 -13.73 10.26
C GLN A 44 -1.97 -13.48 11.17
N ALA A 45 -3.20 -13.59 10.65
CA ALA A 45 -4.41 -13.44 11.45
C ALA A 45 -4.44 -14.45 12.62
N MET A 46 -4.16 -15.73 12.36
CA MET A 46 -4.16 -16.76 13.38
C MET A 46 -3.04 -16.63 14.42
N ASN A 47 -1.88 -16.09 14.03
CA ASN A 47 -0.74 -15.90 14.94
C ASN A 47 -0.86 -14.63 15.80
N GLN A 48 -1.57 -13.61 15.33
CA GLN A 48 -1.73 -12.30 16.01
C GLN A 48 -3.21 -11.90 16.02
N MET A 49 -4.02 -12.65 16.76
CA MET A 49 -5.48 -12.63 16.70
C MET A 49 -6.12 -11.26 17.00
N GLU A 50 -5.46 -10.42 17.79
CA GLU A 50 -6.00 -9.10 18.18
C GLU A 50 -5.83 -8.03 17.09
N ASN A 51 -4.95 -8.27 16.10
CA ASN A 51 -4.57 -7.29 15.11
C ASN A 51 -5.35 -7.46 13.80
N ILE A 52 -5.50 -6.36 13.08
CA ILE A 52 -5.84 -6.37 11.66
C ILE A 52 -4.55 -6.40 10.86
N HIS A 53 -4.44 -7.32 9.93
CA HIS A 53 -3.28 -7.48 9.06
C HIS A 53 -3.61 -6.99 7.67
N PHE A 54 -2.65 -6.32 7.02
CA PHE A 54 -2.78 -5.85 5.64
C PHE A 54 -1.67 -6.47 4.80
N SER A 55 -2.04 -7.06 3.67
CA SER A 55 -1.07 -7.55 2.69
C SER A 55 -0.48 -6.39 1.86
N THR A 56 0.59 -6.67 1.13
CA THR A 56 0.99 -5.86 -0.01
C THR A 56 0.08 -6.14 -1.22
N PRO A 57 0.08 -5.27 -2.27
CA PRO A 57 -0.70 -5.52 -3.48
C PRO A 57 -0.34 -6.85 -4.12
N HIS A 58 -1.35 -7.65 -4.43
CA HIS A 58 -1.20 -8.95 -5.09
C HIS A 58 -2.42 -9.26 -5.96
N VAL A 59 -2.27 -10.25 -6.82
CA VAL A 59 -3.39 -10.72 -7.64
C VAL A 59 -4.31 -11.59 -6.78
N GLN A 60 -5.61 -11.29 -6.81
CA GLN A 60 -6.63 -12.10 -6.16
C GLN A 60 -6.59 -13.53 -6.72
N ASN A 61 -6.43 -14.52 -5.84
CA ASN A 61 -6.18 -15.92 -6.20
C ASN A 61 -7.15 -16.93 -5.57
N LEU A 62 -8.13 -16.49 -4.79
CA LEU A 62 -9.04 -17.36 -4.05
C LEU A 62 -10.33 -17.67 -4.78
N PHE A 63 -10.83 -16.73 -5.57
CA PHE A 63 -12.13 -16.81 -6.23
C PHE A 63 -12.01 -16.77 -7.75
N ASP A 64 -12.92 -17.47 -8.41
CA ASP A 64 -13.08 -17.44 -9.87
C ASP A 64 -14.42 -16.78 -10.19
N ASP A 65 -14.37 -15.60 -10.80
CA ASP A 65 -15.55 -14.87 -11.27
C ASP A 65 -15.92 -15.18 -12.73
N GLY A 66 -15.23 -16.12 -13.34
CA GLY A 66 -15.44 -16.54 -14.73
C GLY A 66 -14.93 -15.56 -15.78
N THR A 67 -14.29 -14.45 -15.41
CA THR A 67 -13.92 -13.38 -16.36
C THR A 67 -12.52 -13.52 -16.95
N GLN A 68 -11.67 -14.42 -16.52
CA GLN A 68 -10.24 -14.52 -16.89
C GLN A 68 -9.45 -13.20 -16.66
N GLN A 69 -9.98 -12.26 -15.86
CA GLN A 69 -9.30 -11.02 -15.53
C GLN A 69 -8.51 -11.18 -14.24
N TYR A 70 -7.36 -10.50 -14.16
CA TYR A 70 -6.56 -10.43 -12.96
C TYR A 70 -6.89 -9.13 -12.22
N TYR A 71 -7.35 -9.27 -10.99
CA TYR A 71 -7.63 -8.13 -10.12
C TYR A 71 -6.53 -7.99 -9.09
N TRP A 72 -5.95 -6.81 -9.03
CA TRP A 72 -5.00 -6.46 -7.98
C TRP A 72 -5.77 -6.02 -6.74
N VAL A 73 -5.44 -6.64 -5.62
CA VAL A 73 -6.08 -6.39 -4.33
C VAL A 73 -5.05 -6.15 -3.24
N ILE A 74 -5.51 -5.54 -2.17
CA ILE A 74 -4.87 -5.55 -0.86
C ILE A 74 -5.83 -6.25 0.07
N SER A 75 -5.37 -7.34 0.68
CA SER A 75 -6.18 -8.12 1.61
C SER A 75 -6.00 -7.60 3.03
N SER A 76 -7.11 -7.36 3.70
CA SER A 76 -7.17 -7.17 5.15
C SER A 76 -7.71 -8.43 5.81
N SER A 77 -7.04 -8.93 6.84
CA SER A 77 -7.47 -10.13 7.56
C SER A 77 -7.46 -9.94 9.07
N ARG A 78 -8.39 -10.62 9.74
CA ARG A 78 -8.51 -10.62 11.20
C ARG A 78 -9.21 -11.89 11.68
N VAL A 79 -8.83 -12.38 12.85
CA VAL A 79 -9.60 -13.43 13.55
C VAL A 79 -10.95 -12.88 14.04
N VAL A 80 -11.98 -13.67 13.90
CA VAL A 80 -13.33 -13.42 14.39
C VAL A 80 -13.84 -14.63 15.16
N GLU A 81 -14.71 -14.39 16.12
CA GLU A 81 -15.42 -15.46 16.82
C GLU A 81 -16.70 -15.82 16.04
N LEU A 82 -16.87 -17.10 15.77
CA LEU A 82 -18.01 -17.67 15.08
C LEU A 82 -18.83 -18.44 16.11
N THR A 83 -20.05 -17.97 16.39
CA THR A 83 -20.94 -18.60 17.39
C THR A 83 -22.10 -19.27 16.68
N ASP A 84 -22.26 -20.56 16.94
CA ASP A 84 -23.40 -21.36 16.55
C ASP A 84 -24.05 -21.96 17.81
N GLY A 85 -25.18 -21.39 18.21
CA GLY A 85 -25.82 -21.72 19.47
C GLY A 85 -24.93 -21.45 20.68
N THR A 86 -24.49 -22.51 21.36
CA THR A 86 -23.61 -22.46 22.54
C THR A 86 -22.13 -22.71 22.19
N ASN A 87 -21.87 -23.06 20.96
CA ASN A 87 -20.50 -23.37 20.51
C ASN A 87 -19.85 -22.16 19.84
N THR A 88 -18.67 -21.76 20.33
CA THR A 88 -17.88 -20.67 19.74
C THR A 88 -16.58 -21.27 19.22
N GLN A 89 -16.25 -20.97 17.97
CA GLN A 89 -15.01 -21.35 17.32
C GLN A 89 -14.38 -20.11 16.67
N LEU A 90 -13.09 -20.22 16.38
CA LEU A 90 -12.37 -19.15 15.67
C LEU A 90 -12.57 -19.28 14.17
N GLY A 91 -12.62 -18.14 13.52
CA GLY A 91 -12.57 -18.01 12.07
C GLY A 91 -11.69 -16.84 11.66
N VAL A 92 -11.49 -16.67 10.37
CA VAL A 92 -10.76 -15.54 9.79
C VAL A 92 -11.66 -14.80 8.83
N LEU A 93 -11.89 -13.52 9.11
CA LEU A 93 -12.49 -12.59 8.17
C LEU A 93 -11.40 -12.09 7.23
N LEU A 94 -11.65 -12.22 5.94
CA LEU A 94 -10.83 -11.68 4.85
C LEU A 94 -11.62 -10.63 4.08
N VAL A 95 -11.00 -9.49 3.81
CA VAL A 95 -11.57 -8.42 2.98
C VAL A 95 -10.55 -8.05 1.91
N ASP A 96 -10.88 -8.31 0.66
CA ASP A 96 -10.07 -7.92 -0.49
C ASP A 96 -10.53 -6.55 -1.00
N MET A 97 -9.66 -5.56 -0.84
CA MET A 97 -9.87 -4.19 -1.32
C MET A 97 -9.30 -4.03 -2.72
N ASP A 98 -10.02 -3.33 -3.60
CA ASP A 98 -9.55 -3.02 -4.94
C ASP A 98 -8.35 -2.06 -4.88
N TYR A 99 -7.19 -2.52 -5.38
CA TYR A 99 -5.97 -1.72 -5.38
C TYR A 99 -6.10 -0.43 -6.22
N SER A 100 -6.97 -0.42 -7.24
CA SER A 100 -7.15 0.75 -8.11
C SER A 100 -7.63 1.99 -7.34
N GLY A 101 -8.36 1.82 -6.23
CA GLY A 101 -8.78 2.92 -5.37
C GLY A 101 -7.58 3.65 -4.74
N ILE A 102 -6.62 2.89 -4.23
CA ILE A 102 -5.37 3.42 -3.66
C ILE A 102 -4.51 4.06 -4.75
N SER A 103 -4.35 3.39 -5.90
CA SER A 103 -3.60 3.91 -7.04
C SER A 103 -4.12 5.28 -7.49
N ARG A 104 -5.42 5.39 -7.73
CA ARG A 104 -6.05 6.66 -8.11
C ARG A 104 -5.86 7.78 -7.08
N MET A 105 -5.94 7.45 -5.79
CA MET A 105 -5.70 8.43 -4.72
C MET A 105 -4.24 8.90 -4.74
N MET A 106 -3.30 7.99 -4.86
CA MET A 106 -1.87 8.29 -4.91
C MET A 106 -1.49 9.05 -6.18
N GLU A 107 -2.08 8.72 -7.32
CA GLU A 107 -1.90 9.45 -8.59
C GLU A 107 -2.33 10.93 -8.45
N ARG A 108 -3.44 11.21 -7.76
CA ARG A 108 -3.91 12.58 -7.54
C ARG A 108 -2.93 13.44 -6.74
N ILE A 109 -2.26 12.90 -5.74
CA ILE A 109 -1.27 13.65 -4.96
C ILE A 109 0.08 13.78 -5.67
N ASN A 110 0.33 12.95 -6.68
CA ASN A 110 1.54 12.97 -7.50
C ASN A 110 1.41 13.78 -8.80
N THR A 111 0.38 14.64 -8.94
CA THR A 111 0.11 15.41 -10.18
C THR A 111 0.99 16.64 -10.36
N THR A 112 1.83 17.00 -9.41
CA THR A 112 2.65 18.22 -9.48
C THR A 112 3.98 17.96 -10.19
N ASP A 113 4.27 18.74 -11.22
CA ASP A 113 5.55 18.80 -11.96
C ASP A 113 6.74 19.34 -11.11
N SER A 114 6.61 19.33 -9.79
CA SER A 114 7.61 19.90 -8.88
C SER A 114 8.86 19.03 -8.71
N GLY A 115 8.87 17.82 -9.28
CA GLY A 115 9.91 16.81 -9.03
C GLY A 115 9.79 16.13 -7.66
N GLN A 116 8.94 16.63 -6.79
CA GLN A 116 8.53 16.00 -5.53
C GLN A 116 7.55 14.86 -5.85
N TYR A 117 7.64 13.76 -5.09
CA TYR A 117 6.68 12.67 -5.23
C TYR A 117 6.43 11.95 -3.91
N PHE A 118 5.30 11.24 -3.88
CA PHE A 118 4.85 10.45 -2.73
C PHE A 118 4.79 8.98 -3.10
N TYR A 119 5.24 8.12 -2.20
CA TYR A 119 5.05 6.68 -2.31
C TYR A 119 4.51 6.09 -1.00
N LEU A 120 3.97 4.87 -1.07
CA LEU A 120 3.51 4.10 0.08
C LEU A 120 4.38 2.86 0.24
N CYS A 121 4.75 2.54 1.48
CA CYS A 121 5.33 1.25 1.82
C CYS A 121 4.72 0.71 3.13
N ASP A 122 4.86 -0.59 3.35
CA ASP A 122 4.48 -1.23 4.60
C ASP A 122 5.53 -0.99 5.71
N SER A 123 5.27 -1.53 6.91
CA SER A 123 6.18 -1.44 8.05
C SER A 123 7.52 -2.16 7.85
N ASN A 124 7.63 -3.04 6.85
CA ASN A 124 8.86 -3.75 6.47
C ASN A 124 9.62 -3.04 5.34
N GLY A 125 9.02 -1.99 4.76
CA GLY A 125 9.55 -1.24 3.64
C GLY A 125 9.27 -1.88 2.28
N GLN A 126 8.28 -2.78 2.18
CA GLN A 126 7.80 -3.27 0.90
C GLN A 126 6.92 -2.19 0.26
N ILE A 127 7.18 -1.89 -1.01
CA ILE A 127 6.46 -0.84 -1.73
C ILE A 127 5.02 -1.30 -1.98
N ILE A 128 4.06 -0.47 -1.57
CA ILE A 128 2.63 -0.64 -1.84
C ILE A 128 2.25 0.12 -3.10
N TYR A 129 2.73 1.36 -3.23
CA TYR A 129 2.53 2.20 -4.41
C TYR A 129 3.76 3.07 -4.63
N HIS A 130 4.18 3.21 -5.88
CA HIS A 130 5.22 4.15 -6.26
C HIS A 130 4.90 4.78 -7.63
N PRO A 131 5.00 6.13 -7.82
CA PRO A 131 4.68 6.77 -9.10
C PRO A 131 5.62 6.36 -10.23
N HIS A 132 6.81 5.86 -9.87
CA HIS A 132 7.81 5.37 -10.83
C HIS A 132 8.05 3.86 -10.66
N GLN A 133 7.00 3.06 -10.44
CA GLN A 133 7.10 1.62 -10.19
C GLN A 133 7.90 0.89 -11.27
N VAL A 134 7.63 1.19 -12.54
CA VAL A 134 8.35 0.58 -13.68
C VAL A 134 9.86 0.84 -13.62
N GLN A 135 10.28 2.02 -13.15
CA GLN A 135 11.71 2.34 -13.02
C GLN A 135 12.35 1.62 -11.84
N LEU A 136 11.59 1.34 -10.78
CA LEU A 136 12.06 0.51 -9.66
C LEU A 136 12.24 -0.94 -10.10
N ASP A 137 11.24 -1.51 -10.77
CA ASP A 137 11.21 -2.92 -11.18
C ASP A 137 12.33 -3.27 -12.17
N ASN A 138 12.68 -2.33 -13.04
CA ASN A 138 13.80 -2.51 -13.99
C ASN A 138 15.16 -2.01 -13.46
N GLY A 139 15.21 -1.59 -12.19
CA GLY A 139 16.46 -1.18 -11.52
C GLY A 139 17.01 0.20 -11.91
N MET A 140 16.28 0.97 -12.75
CA MET A 140 16.69 2.34 -13.13
C MET A 140 16.56 3.34 -11.99
N LYS A 141 15.64 3.09 -11.05
CA LYS A 141 15.45 3.89 -9.84
C LYS A 141 15.62 3.03 -8.59
N LYS A 142 16.12 3.63 -7.52
CA LYS A 142 16.24 2.98 -6.21
C LYS A 142 15.59 3.84 -5.14
N GLU A 143 14.93 3.17 -4.19
CA GLU A 143 14.34 3.80 -3.01
C GLU A 143 14.88 3.19 -1.71
N SER A 144 14.96 4.01 -0.67
CA SER A 144 15.33 3.59 0.68
C SER A 144 14.09 3.26 1.55
N SER A 145 13.09 2.60 0.97
CA SER A 145 11.82 2.30 1.63
C SER A 145 11.99 1.57 2.97
N LYS A 146 12.99 0.66 3.09
CA LYS A 146 13.33 0.01 4.36
C LYS A 146 13.85 1.00 5.42
N LYS A 147 14.57 2.05 5.01
CA LYS A 147 15.02 3.11 5.92
C LYS A 147 13.82 3.95 6.34
N ALA A 148 12.97 4.35 5.39
CA ALA A 148 11.74 5.09 5.67
C ALA A 148 10.81 4.33 6.62
N ALA A 149 10.62 3.03 6.42
CA ALA A 149 9.80 2.18 7.29
C ALA A 149 10.28 2.14 8.75
N ARG A 150 11.60 2.27 8.97
CA ARG A 150 12.25 2.23 10.29
C ARG A 150 12.61 3.60 10.84
N ALA A 151 12.31 4.67 10.12
CA ALA A 151 12.68 6.03 10.52
C ALA A 151 12.02 6.38 11.87
N LYS A 152 12.83 6.88 12.80
CA LYS A 152 12.38 7.40 14.10
C LYS A 152 11.97 8.86 14.00
N GLU A 153 12.59 9.59 13.09
CA GLU A 153 12.32 10.98 12.78
C GLU A 153 11.40 11.06 11.57
N SER A 154 10.43 11.94 11.61
CA SER A 154 9.50 12.17 10.50
C SER A 154 10.13 12.90 9.32
N VAL A 155 11.28 13.54 9.51
CA VAL A 155 12.03 14.27 8.47
C VAL A 155 13.50 13.93 8.57
N TYR A 156 14.12 13.57 7.46
CA TYR A 156 15.57 13.32 7.37
C TYR A 156 16.10 13.53 5.95
N GLU A 157 17.39 13.75 5.87
CA GLU A 157 18.11 13.86 4.60
C GLU A 157 18.77 12.54 4.20
N GLU A 158 18.87 12.32 2.90
CA GLU A 158 19.63 11.20 2.35
C GLU A 158 20.23 11.50 0.99
N ARG A 159 21.19 10.65 0.59
CA ARG A 159 21.75 10.65 -0.76
C ARG A 159 21.60 9.27 -1.38
N ILE A 160 20.97 9.21 -2.55
CA ILE A 160 20.84 7.98 -3.33
C ILE A 160 21.26 8.29 -4.77
N ASN A 161 22.17 7.47 -5.32
CA ASN A 161 22.67 7.61 -6.68
C ASN A 161 23.25 9.03 -6.99
N GLY A 162 23.80 9.70 -5.98
CA GLY A 162 24.32 11.07 -6.11
C GLY A 162 23.27 12.16 -5.95
N GLU A 163 21.99 11.84 -5.93
CA GLU A 163 20.92 12.79 -5.67
C GLU A 163 20.76 13.03 -4.16
N HIS A 164 20.84 14.30 -3.75
CA HIS A 164 20.57 14.74 -2.38
C HIS A 164 19.06 15.08 -2.28
N ARG A 165 18.39 14.52 -1.28
CA ARG A 165 16.93 14.69 -1.12
C ARG A 165 16.54 14.73 0.36
N GLU A 166 15.48 15.44 0.65
CA GLU A 166 14.81 15.47 1.93
C GLU A 166 13.64 14.47 1.87
N ILE A 167 13.48 13.72 2.94
CA ILE A 167 12.47 12.68 3.08
C ILE A 167 11.57 13.05 4.26
N VAL A 168 10.27 13.07 4.01
CA VAL A 168 9.26 13.21 5.06
C VAL A 168 8.47 11.91 5.14
N VAL A 169 8.35 11.36 6.34
CA VAL A 169 7.64 10.10 6.59
C VAL A 169 6.53 10.31 7.59
N ASP A 170 5.34 9.85 7.24
CA ASP A 170 4.22 9.78 8.18
C ASP A 170 3.63 8.37 8.19
N THR A 171 2.98 8.02 9.31
CA THR A 171 2.37 6.70 9.49
C THR A 171 0.87 6.77 9.31
N ILE A 172 0.34 5.95 8.40
CA ILE A 172 -1.10 5.90 8.14
C ILE A 172 -1.77 5.00 9.19
N GLY A 173 -2.36 5.62 10.20
CA GLY A 173 -3.30 5.06 11.17
C GLY A 173 -3.14 3.57 11.47
N TYR A 174 -4.24 2.82 11.35
CA TYR A 174 -4.31 1.40 11.70
C TYR A 174 -3.53 0.45 10.79
N THR A 175 -3.15 0.90 9.58
CA THR A 175 -2.45 0.04 8.63
C THR A 175 -0.97 -0.13 9.00
N GLY A 176 -0.41 0.84 9.73
CA GLY A 176 1.03 0.93 9.97
C GLY A 176 1.85 1.27 8.72
N TRP A 177 1.20 1.54 7.58
CA TRP A 177 1.86 1.93 6.35
C TRP A 177 2.53 3.30 6.49
N LYS A 178 3.57 3.51 5.71
CA LYS A 178 4.28 4.78 5.66
C LYS A 178 3.95 5.50 4.36
N LEU A 179 3.43 6.71 4.51
CA LEU A 179 3.38 7.68 3.42
C LEU A 179 4.71 8.44 3.42
N VAL A 180 5.44 8.33 2.34
CA VAL A 180 6.78 8.92 2.20
C VAL A 180 6.74 9.97 1.11
N CYS A 181 7.09 11.20 1.47
CA CYS A 181 7.31 12.30 0.54
C CYS A 181 8.81 12.41 0.26
N VAL A 182 9.17 12.44 -1.00
CA VAL A 182 10.56 12.62 -1.47
C VAL A 182 10.68 13.97 -2.15
N MET A 183 11.58 14.83 -1.64
CA MET A 183 11.86 16.16 -2.16
C MET A 183 13.32 16.26 -2.59
N PRO A 184 13.63 16.13 -3.89
CA PRO A 184 14.99 16.35 -4.39
C PRO A 184 15.46 17.78 -4.17
N TYR A 185 16.70 17.96 -3.71
CA TYR A 185 17.29 19.30 -3.50
C TYR A 185 17.43 20.10 -4.80
N SER A 186 17.45 19.45 -5.95
CA SER A 186 17.43 20.11 -7.27
C SER A 186 16.23 21.04 -7.45
N ILE A 187 15.10 20.75 -6.80
CA ILE A 187 13.91 21.61 -6.82
C ILE A 187 14.21 22.98 -6.19
N PHE A 188 14.93 22.99 -5.07
CA PHE A 188 15.29 24.22 -4.37
C PHE A 188 16.40 24.98 -5.12
N SER A 189 17.36 24.27 -5.70
CA SER A 189 18.45 24.90 -6.46
C SER A 189 17.95 25.61 -7.72
N ASN A 190 16.98 25.03 -8.43
CA ASN A 190 16.39 25.65 -9.61
C ASN A 190 15.63 26.94 -9.26
N LYS A 191 14.83 26.94 -8.21
CA LYS A 191 14.15 28.17 -7.72
C LYS A 191 15.14 29.23 -7.24
N MET A 192 16.23 28.82 -6.57
CA MET A 192 17.28 29.77 -6.15
C MET A 192 18.08 30.33 -7.33
N LEU A 193 18.28 29.54 -8.39
CA LEU A 193 18.92 30.03 -9.63
C LEU A 193 18.09 31.11 -10.29
N ASP A 194 16.77 30.94 -10.37
CA ASP A 194 15.85 31.94 -10.93
C ASP A 194 15.89 33.25 -10.13
N VAL A 195 15.88 33.17 -8.79
CA VAL A 195 16.01 34.35 -7.91
C VAL A 195 17.39 35.01 -8.07
N LYS A 196 18.47 34.24 -8.15
CA LYS A 196 19.83 34.78 -8.36
C LYS A 196 19.95 35.48 -9.71
N HIS A 197 19.41 34.91 -10.79
CA HIS A 197 19.40 35.57 -12.11
C HIS A 197 18.58 36.85 -12.09
N PHE A 198 17.41 36.83 -11.42
CA PHE A 198 16.56 38.03 -11.27
C PHE A 198 17.29 39.13 -10.49
N VAL A 199 17.96 38.83 -9.39
CA VAL A 199 18.74 39.81 -8.61
C VAL A 199 19.93 40.34 -9.42
N LEU A 200 20.59 39.48 -10.18
CA LEU A 200 21.74 39.89 -11.03
C LEU A 200 21.30 40.84 -12.17
N ILE A 201 20.14 40.58 -12.76
CA ILE A 201 19.54 41.49 -13.77
C ILE A 201 19.18 42.85 -13.12
N LEU A 202 18.61 42.82 -11.90
CA LEU A 202 18.33 44.07 -11.18
C LEU A 202 19.59 44.89 -10.87
N ILE A 203 20.67 44.25 -10.50
CA ILE A 203 21.98 44.92 -10.21
C ILE A 203 22.58 45.50 -11.52
N LEU A 204 22.40 44.84 -12.66
CA LEU A 204 22.89 45.35 -13.95
C LEU A 204 22.07 46.47 -14.51
N LEU A 205 20.85 46.68 -14.03
CA LEU A 205 19.93 47.77 -14.45
C LEU A 205 20.02 49.02 -13.54
N MET A 206 20.73 48.92 -12.42
CA MET A 206 21.06 50.05 -11.52
C MET A 206 22.44 50.66 -11.83
#